data_ed10391df07cd6c50d7c33eaefc5db0d
#
_entry.id   ed10391df07cd6c50d7c33eaefc5db0d
#
_cell.length_a   1.000
_cell.length_b   1.000
_cell.length_c   1.000
_cell.angle_alpha   90.00
_cell.angle_beta   90.00
_cell.angle_gamma   90.00
#
_symmetry.space_group_name_H-M   'P 1'
#
loop_
_entity.id
_entity.type
_entity.pdbx_description
1 polymer ?
#
loop_
_entity_poly.entity_id
_entity_poly.type
_entity_poly.pdbx_seq_one_letter_code
_entity_poly.pdbx_strand_id
1 'polypeptide(L)'
;SVKEIEYNSEQGRKLAEKFDAKLLPTYIADENVTKKPEFEKFKRAFVKKENSYVLNYGAAGSALYIRRDNVPNKLDLFVIPEDESSIKAEKNLKEFLDAFKEAKFDKHLSSGKLAEELGIKAFPTFLVNNRVKFSGIHPPETIKNNFCRLNRLPACEKSLSKNLI
;
A
#
# COMPACT_ATOMS: atom_id res chain seq x y z
N SER A 1 16.16 15.19 -15.09
CA SER A 1 16.08 15.55 -13.67
C SER A 1 14.76 15.08 -13.09
N VAL A 2 14.76 14.66 -11.82
CA VAL A 2 13.56 14.33 -11.06
C VAL A 2 13.21 15.54 -10.19
N LYS A 3 11.94 15.92 -10.17
CA LYS A 3 11.42 16.96 -9.29
C LYS A 3 10.41 16.31 -8.33
N GLU A 4 10.66 16.43 -7.04
CA GLU A 4 9.70 16.03 -6.01
C GLU A 4 8.73 17.17 -5.71
N ILE A 5 7.44 16.82 -5.59
CA ILE A 5 6.37 17.77 -5.32
C ILE A 5 5.52 17.18 -4.19
N GLU A 6 5.47 17.92 -3.09
CA GLU A 6 4.65 17.54 -1.93
C GLU A 6 3.17 17.52 -2.28
N TYR A 7 2.48 16.40 -1.96
CA TYR A 7 1.05 16.26 -2.23
C TYR A 7 0.20 17.37 -1.56
N ASN A 8 0.57 17.79 -0.35
CA ASN A 8 -0.17 18.80 0.40
C ASN A 8 0.02 20.23 -0.13
N SER A 9 0.95 20.46 -1.05
CA SER A 9 1.11 21.73 -1.75
C SER A 9 -0.03 21.97 -2.75
N GLU A 10 -0.28 23.22 -3.13
CA GLU A 10 -1.25 23.54 -4.18
C GLU A 10 -0.90 22.85 -5.51
N GLN A 11 0.38 22.84 -5.87
CA GLN A 11 0.88 22.18 -7.09
C GLN A 11 0.67 20.66 -7.01
N GLY A 12 0.94 20.03 -5.86
CA GLY A 12 0.76 18.59 -5.66
C GLY A 12 -0.69 18.17 -5.79
N ARG A 13 -1.62 18.91 -5.19
CA ARG A 13 -3.06 18.65 -5.31
C ARG A 13 -3.55 18.79 -6.74
N LYS A 14 -3.15 19.85 -7.46
CA LYS A 14 -3.49 20.04 -8.88
C LYS A 14 -2.99 18.90 -9.76
N LEU A 15 -1.76 18.42 -9.52
CA LEU A 15 -1.22 17.27 -10.25
C LEU A 15 -1.97 15.98 -9.93
N ALA A 16 -2.26 15.72 -8.65
CA ALA A 16 -3.02 14.54 -8.24
C ALA A 16 -4.43 14.53 -8.85
N GLU A 17 -5.07 15.69 -8.96
CA GLU A 17 -6.37 15.84 -9.61
C GLU A 17 -6.27 15.65 -11.12
N LYS A 18 -5.34 16.35 -11.77
CA LYS A 18 -5.11 16.26 -13.23
C LYS A 18 -4.87 14.82 -13.69
N PHE A 19 -4.06 14.07 -12.95
CA PHE A 19 -3.70 12.69 -13.30
C PHE A 19 -4.58 11.64 -12.63
N ASP A 20 -5.67 12.04 -11.96
CA ASP A 20 -6.54 11.16 -11.18
C ASP A 20 -5.74 10.20 -10.29
N ALA A 21 -4.78 10.76 -9.55
CA ALA A 21 -3.96 9.96 -8.65
C ALA A 21 -4.80 9.43 -7.48
N LYS A 22 -4.67 8.13 -7.21
CA LYS A 22 -5.37 7.45 -6.12
C LYS A 22 -4.42 7.04 -5.01
N LEU A 23 -3.17 6.79 -5.37
CA LEU A 23 -2.11 6.33 -4.48
C LEU A 23 -0.85 7.18 -4.64
N LEU A 24 -0.06 7.30 -3.56
CA LEU A 24 1.26 7.91 -3.56
C LEU A 24 2.33 6.88 -3.16
N PRO A 25 3.59 7.09 -3.64
CA PRO A 25 4.01 8.11 -4.60
C PRO A 25 3.40 7.86 -5.98
N THR A 26 3.20 8.93 -6.75
CA THR A 26 2.84 8.89 -8.17
C THR A 26 3.98 9.49 -8.99
N TYR A 27 4.50 8.74 -9.96
CA TYR A 27 5.56 9.21 -10.85
C TYR A 27 4.97 9.56 -12.20
N ILE A 28 5.25 10.78 -12.64
CA ILE A 28 4.77 11.35 -13.90
C ILE A 28 5.97 11.76 -14.74
N ALA A 29 6.04 11.28 -15.95
CA ALA A 29 7.06 11.63 -16.92
C ALA A 29 6.44 12.37 -18.12
N ASP A 30 7.16 13.30 -18.69
CA ASP A 30 6.79 13.94 -19.96
C ASP A 30 7.06 13.00 -21.16
N GLU A 31 6.66 13.42 -22.36
CA GLU A 31 6.84 12.63 -23.59
C GLU A 31 8.31 12.30 -23.90
N ASN A 32 9.28 13.03 -23.35
CA ASN A 32 10.69 12.76 -23.60
C ASN A 32 11.15 11.44 -22.99
N VAL A 33 10.38 10.87 -22.07
CA VAL A 33 10.67 9.51 -21.54
C VAL A 33 10.70 8.45 -22.66
N THR A 34 9.89 8.63 -23.72
CA THR A 34 9.85 7.70 -24.86
C THR A 34 11.12 7.69 -25.71
N LYS A 35 11.93 8.75 -25.61
CA LYS A 35 13.22 8.86 -26.31
C LYS A 35 14.36 8.15 -25.57
N LYS A 36 14.09 7.63 -24.36
CA LYS A 36 15.10 6.91 -23.58
C LYS A 36 15.22 5.47 -24.07
N PRO A 37 16.44 4.94 -24.30
CA PRO A 37 16.64 3.60 -24.82
C PRO A 37 15.96 2.50 -24.00
N GLU A 38 15.87 2.70 -22.67
CA GLU A 38 15.28 1.76 -21.76
C GLU A 38 13.75 1.78 -21.76
N PHE A 39 13.12 2.82 -22.30
CA PHE A 39 11.66 2.97 -22.24
C PHE A 39 10.93 1.77 -22.81
N GLU A 40 11.37 1.23 -23.94
CA GLU A 40 10.75 0.04 -24.56
C GLU A 40 10.70 -1.17 -23.64
N LYS A 41 11.70 -1.34 -22.76
CA LYS A 41 11.75 -2.43 -21.78
C LYS A 41 10.70 -2.28 -20.68
N PHE A 42 10.39 -1.03 -20.33
CA PHE A 42 9.52 -0.69 -19.19
C PHE A 42 8.19 -0.07 -19.61
N LYS A 43 7.91 0.10 -20.90
CA LYS A 43 6.70 0.78 -21.38
C LYS A 43 5.39 0.20 -20.83
N ARG A 44 5.34 -1.09 -20.54
CA ARG A 44 4.17 -1.75 -19.93
C ARG A 44 3.90 -1.30 -18.49
N ALA A 45 4.89 -0.73 -17.83
CA ALA A 45 4.73 -0.16 -16.50
C ALA A 45 4.14 1.26 -16.52
N PHE A 46 4.04 1.87 -17.69
CA PHE A 46 3.50 3.23 -17.85
C PHE A 46 2.10 3.21 -18.47
N VAL A 47 1.28 4.14 -18.03
CA VAL A 47 -0.02 4.46 -18.62
C VAL A 47 0.08 5.84 -19.24
N LYS A 48 -0.19 5.95 -20.55
CA LYS A 48 -0.23 7.25 -21.23
C LYS A 48 -1.49 8.01 -20.78
N LYS A 49 -1.31 9.23 -20.32
CA LYS A 49 -2.38 10.19 -19.98
C LYS A 49 -2.06 11.52 -20.65
N GLU A 50 -2.85 11.91 -21.63
CA GLU A 50 -2.58 13.10 -22.47
C GLU A 50 -1.16 13.06 -23.06
N ASN A 51 -0.34 14.07 -22.78
CA ASN A 51 1.06 14.19 -23.20
C ASN A 51 2.04 13.72 -22.10
N SER A 52 1.60 12.85 -21.21
CA SER A 52 2.41 12.39 -20.08
C SER A 52 2.29 10.87 -19.92
N TYR A 53 3.24 10.30 -19.21
CA TYR A 53 3.30 8.89 -18.87
C TYR A 53 3.30 8.73 -17.34
N VAL A 54 2.33 8.03 -16.82
CA VAL A 54 2.20 7.77 -15.37
C VAL A 54 2.65 6.35 -15.09
N LEU A 55 3.62 6.17 -14.19
CA LEU A 55 4.05 4.85 -13.75
C LEU A 55 2.91 4.17 -12.98
N ASN A 56 2.59 2.92 -13.30
CA ASN A 56 1.56 2.18 -12.59
C ASN A 56 1.93 2.01 -11.11
N TYR A 57 0.92 1.93 -10.25
CA TYR A 57 1.11 1.93 -8.80
C TYR A 57 1.93 0.76 -8.27
N GLY A 58 1.87 -0.40 -8.93
CA GLY A 58 2.67 -1.57 -8.56
C GLY A 58 4.16 -1.33 -8.80
N ALA A 59 4.53 -0.86 -9.99
CA ALA A 59 5.91 -0.53 -10.33
C ALA A 59 6.44 0.68 -9.52
N ALA A 60 5.56 1.61 -9.17
CA ALA A 60 5.88 2.78 -8.36
C ALA A 60 6.06 2.47 -6.86
N GLY A 61 5.67 1.28 -6.41
CA GLY A 61 5.63 0.96 -4.97
C GLY A 61 4.62 1.82 -4.19
N SER A 62 3.55 2.28 -4.85
CA SER A 62 2.58 3.19 -4.24
C SER A 62 1.78 2.50 -3.15
N ALA A 63 1.71 3.12 -1.98
CA ALA A 63 1.15 2.53 -0.78
C ALA A 63 0.09 3.38 -0.08
N LEU A 64 0.10 4.71 -0.25
CA LEU A 64 -0.80 5.62 0.46
C LEU A 64 -2.01 5.99 -0.41
N TYR A 65 -3.21 5.58 0.00
CA TYR A 65 -4.47 6.01 -0.59
C TYR A 65 -4.83 7.43 -0.14
N ILE A 66 -4.83 8.41 -1.05
CA ILE A 66 -4.99 9.83 -0.71
C ILE A 66 -6.45 10.27 -0.56
N ARG A 67 -7.40 9.51 -1.12
CA ARG A 67 -8.83 9.84 -1.11
C ARG A 67 -9.66 9.02 -0.11
N ARG A 68 -8.98 8.28 0.79
CA ARG A 68 -9.67 7.48 1.81
C ARG A 68 -9.58 8.15 3.18
N ASP A 69 -10.66 8.03 3.94
CA ASP A 69 -10.68 8.52 5.31
C ASP A 69 -9.72 7.74 6.20
N ASN A 70 -9.07 8.43 7.10
CA ASN A 70 -8.24 7.79 8.11
C ASN A 70 -9.14 7.17 9.18
N VAL A 71 -9.01 5.87 9.39
CA VAL A 71 -9.68 5.14 10.47
C VAL A 71 -8.61 4.67 11.47
N PRO A 72 -8.39 5.40 12.57
CA PRO A 72 -7.32 5.09 13.52
C PRO A 72 -7.46 3.69 14.11
N ASN A 73 -6.32 3.07 14.39
CA ASN A 73 -6.19 1.75 15.02
C ASN A 73 -6.88 0.62 14.23
N LYS A 74 -7.02 0.78 12.93
CA LYS A 74 -7.57 -0.25 12.05
C LYS A 74 -6.48 -0.97 11.28
N LEU A 75 -6.57 -2.30 11.23
CA LEU A 75 -5.77 -3.17 10.39
C LEU A 75 -6.71 -4.08 9.60
N ASP A 76 -6.61 -4.04 8.29
CA ASP A 76 -7.28 -4.98 7.39
C ASP A 76 -6.26 -5.94 6.79
N LEU A 77 -6.64 -7.19 6.54
CA LEU A 77 -5.85 -8.18 5.81
C LEU A 77 -6.66 -8.74 4.64
N PHE A 78 -6.10 -8.65 3.45
CA PHE A 78 -6.67 -9.20 2.21
C PHE A 78 -5.95 -10.49 1.86
N VAL A 79 -6.71 -11.58 1.64
CA VAL A 79 -6.19 -12.94 1.45
C VAL A 79 -6.86 -13.66 0.27
N ILE A 80 -6.14 -14.62 -0.30
CA ILE A 80 -6.71 -15.65 -1.17
C ILE A 80 -7.05 -16.86 -0.29
N PRO A 81 -8.28 -17.40 -0.33
CA PRO A 81 -8.62 -18.60 0.43
C PRO A 81 -7.69 -19.77 0.08
N GLU A 82 -7.28 -20.52 1.11
CA GLU A 82 -6.45 -21.72 0.97
C GLU A 82 -5.05 -21.50 0.34
N ASP A 83 -4.65 -20.26 0.09
CA ASP A 83 -3.33 -19.92 -0.39
C ASP A 83 -2.28 -20.00 0.73
N GLU A 84 -1.16 -20.66 0.46
CA GLU A 84 -0.09 -20.89 1.45
C GLU A 84 0.47 -19.58 2.03
N SER A 85 0.65 -18.56 1.18
CA SER A 85 1.17 -17.25 1.61
C SER A 85 0.19 -16.53 2.51
N SER A 86 -1.11 -16.62 2.19
CA SER A 86 -2.19 -16.05 2.99
C SER A 86 -2.29 -16.73 4.36
N ILE A 87 -2.19 -18.05 4.40
CA ILE A 87 -2.18 -18.86 5.67
C ILE A 87 -0.98 -18.46 6.54
N LYS A 88 0.22 -18.31 5.95
CA LYS A 88 1.43 -17.87 6.68
C LYS A 88 1.26 -16.45 7.23
N ALA A 89 0.68 -15.54 6.46
CA ALA A 89 0.42 -14.18 6.93
C ALA A 89 -0.57 -14.15 8.10
N GLU A 90 -1.63 -14.96 8.04
CA GLU A 90 -2.60 -15.08 9.14
C GLU A 90 -1.95 -15.65 10.42
N LYS A 91 -1.06 -16.64 10.30
CA LYS A 91 -0.31 -17.18 11.45
C LYS A 91 0.54 -16.11 12.13
N ASN A 92 1.31 -15.37 11.34
CA ASN A 92 2.17 -14.28 11.87
C ASN A 92 1.33 -13.15 12.48
N LEU A 93 0.17 -12.84 11.88
CA LEU A 93 -0.74 -11.81 12.38
C LEU A 93 -1.31 -12.13 13.75
N LYS A 94 -1.46 -13.42 14.10
CA LYS A 94 -2.06 -13.84 15.38
C LYS A 94 -1.32 -13.24 16.58
N GLU A 95 0.01 -13.29 16.60
CA GLU A 95 0.80 -12.72 17.70
C GLU A 95 0.58 -11.21 17.82
N PHE A 96 0.50 -10.51 16.69
CA PHE A 96 0.17 -9.08 16.69
C PHE A 96 -1.22 -8.83 17.29
N LEU A 97 -2.26 -9.56 16.87
CA LEU A 97 -3.62 -9.39 17.38
C LEU A 97 -3.73 -9.74 18.88
N ASP A 98 -2.93 -10.69 19.34
CA ASP A 98 -2.86 -11.03 20.76
C ASP A 98 -2.26 -9.91 21.61
N ALA A 99 -1.30 -9.17 21.06
CA ALA A 99 -0.67 -8.04 21.72
C ALA A 99 -1.47 -6.72 21.60
N PHE A 100 -2.23 -6.54 20.51
CA PHE A 100 -2.95 -5.30 20.16
C PHE A 100 -4.47 -5.49 20.25
N LYS A 101 -4.99 -5.72 21.45
CA LYS A 101 -6.45 -5.93 21.67
C LYS A 101 -7.30 -4.71 21.33
N GLU A 102 -6.71 -3.53 21.26
CA GLU A 102 -7.39 -2.28 20.89
C GLU A 102 -7.45 -2.07 19.37
N ALA A 103 -6.72 -2.87 18.59
CA ALA A 103 -6.76 -2.77 17.14
C ALA A 103 -8.08 -3.36 16.60
N LYS A 104 -8.72 -2.60 15.72
CA LYS A 104 -9.88 -3.07 14.95
C LYS A 104 -9.36 -3.89 13.77
N PHE A 105 -9.74 -5.14 13.69
CA PHE A 105 -9.27 -6.04 12.63
C PHE A 105 -10.41 -6.57 11.78
N ASP A 106 -10.24 -6.48 10.46
CA ASP A 106 -11.12 -7.12 9.47
C ASP A 106 -10.30 -7.93 8.46
N LYS A 107 -10.82 -9.13 8.13
CA LYS A 107 -10.28 -9.97 7.06
C LYS A 107 -11.17 -9.92 5.83
N HIS A 108 -10.55 -9.72 4.66
CA HIS A 108 -11.22 -9.60 3.37
C HIS A 108 -10.70 -10.66 2.39
N LEU A 109 -11.59 -11.19 1.56
CA LEU A 109 -11.20 -12.09 0.49
C LEU A 109 -10.75 -11.32 -0.75
N SER A 110 -9.85 -11.92 -1.53
CA SER A 110 -9.36 -11.37 -2.80
C SER A 110 -10.47 -11.09 -3.83
N SER A 111 -11.54 -11.87 -3.79
CA SER A 111 -12.75 -11.68 -4.62
C SER A 111 -13.75 -10.69 -4.03
N GLY A 112 -13.43 -10.07 -2.90
CA GLY A 112 -14.32 -9.15 -2.21
C GLY A 112 -14.34 -7.76 -2.86
N LYS A 113 -15.50 -7.10 -2.78
CA LYS A 113 -15.72 -5.76 -3.35
C LYS A 113 -14.66 -4.74 -2.92
N LEU A 114 -14.25 -4.75 -1.66
CA LEU A 114 -13.25 -3.81 -1.15
C LEU A 114 -11.87 -4.04 -1.79
N ALA A 115 -11.46 -5.29 -2.03
CA ALA A 115 -10.20 -5.59 -2.72
C ALA A 115 -10.21 -5.05 -4.15
N GLU A 116 -11.33 -5.19 -4.85
CA GLU A 116 -11.54 -4.65 -6.20
C GLU A 116 -11.51 -3.11 -6.21
N GLU A 117 -12.28 -2.46 -5.33
CA GLU A 117 -12.31 -0.99 -5.20
C GLU A 117 -10.92 -0.39 -4.92
N LEU A 118 -10.12 -1.06 -4.11
CA LEU A 118 -8.75 -0.66 -3.78
C LEU A 118 -7.72 -1.02 -4.84
N GLY A 119 -8.10 -1.82 -5.84
CA GLY A 119 -7.19 -2.31 -6.87
C GLY A 119 -6.08 -3.18 -6.30
N ILE A 120 -6.36 -3.97 -5.25
CA ILE A 120 -5.40 -4.90 -4.63
C ILE A 120 -5.24 -6.10 -5.55
N LYS A 121 -4.00 -6.34 -6.02
CA LYS A 121 -3.66 -7.43 -6.94
C LYS A 121 -2.63 -8.39 -6.36
N ALA A 122 -1.94 -8.02 -5.31
CA ALA A 122 -0.98 -8.85 -4.60
C ALA A 122 -1.59 -9.33 -3.27
N PHE A 123 -1.41 -10.59 -2.94
CA PHE A 123 -1.92 -11.19 -1.72
C PHE A 123 -0.84 -12.05 -1.05
N PRO A 124 -0.77 -12.08 0.28
CA PRO A 124 -1.56 -11.27 1.21
C PRO A 124 -1.19 -9.78 1.15
N THR A 125 -2.15 -8.89 1.45
CA THR A 125 -1.93 -7.44 1.59
C THR A 125 -2.59 -6.95 2.86
N PHE A 126 -1.86 -6.16 3.63
CA PHE A 126 -2.34 -5.44 4.81
C PHE A 126 -2.72 -4.00 4.45
N LEU A 127 -3.69 -3.44 5.15
CA LEU A 127 -4.07 -2.03 5.04
C LEU A 127 -4.22 -1.44 6.44
N VAL A 128 -3.40 -0.45 6.75
CA VAL A 128 -3.40 0.25 8.05
C VAL A 128 -4.24 1.52 7.94
N ASN A 129 -5.10 1.72 8.92
CA ASN A 129 -5.93 2.92 9.07
C ASN A 129 -6.75 3.25 7.82
N ASN A 130 -7.12 2.24 7.02
CA ASN A 130 -7.85 2.41 5.77
C ASN A 130 -7.07 3.21 4.69
N ARG A 131 -5.77 3.45 4.87
CA ARG A 131 -4.99 4.35 4.02
C ARG A 131 -3.66 3.82 3.53
N VAL A 132 -2.91 3.06 4.32
CA VAL A 132 -1.56 2.64 3.95
C VAL A 132 -1.47 1.13 3.81
N LYS A 133 -1.18 0.65 2.60
CA LYS A 133 -1.03 -0.77 2.32
C LYS A 133 0.43 -1.22 2.31
N PHE A 134 0.65 -2.47 2.67
CA PHE A 134 1.90 -3.21 2.45
C PHE A 134 1.58 -4.68 2.18
N SER A 135 2.33 -5.32 1.28
CA SER A 135 2.00 -6.67 0.80
C SER A 135 3.10 -7.66 1.15
N GLY A 136 2.73 -8.93 1.24
CA GLY A 136 3.63 -10.06 1.49
C GLY A 136 3.48 -10.67 2.89
N ILE A 137 4.27 -11.70 3.13
CA ILE A 137 4.34 -12.38 4.42
C ILE A 137 5.34 -11.62 5.29
N HIS A 138 4.90 -11.17 6.45
CA HIS A 138 5.72 -10.38 7.38
C HIS A 138 5.72 -11.00 8.76
N PRO A 139 6.86 -10.99 9.48
CA PRO A 139 6.88 -11.39 10.87
C PRO A 139 6.07 -10.40 11.74
N PRO A 140 5.59 -10.84 12.91
CA PRO A 140 4.77 -10.02 13.81
C PRO A 140 5.37 -8.65 14.13
N GLU A 141 6.68 -8.56 14.33
CA GLU A 141 7.39 -7.31 14.57
C GLU A 141 7.27 -6.32 13.40
N THR A 142 7.35 -6.82 12.16
CA THR A 142 7.20 -5.97 10.96
C THR A 142 5.77 -5.48 10.80
N ILE A 143 4.77 -6.32 11.07
CA ILE A 143 3.34 -5.93 11.08
C ILE A 143 3.13 -4.81 12.10
N LYS A 144 3.65 -5.00 13.34
CA LYS A 144 3.62 -3.98 14.40
C LYS A 144 4.26 -2.66 13.95
N ASN A 145 5.46 -2.72 13.39
CA ASN A 145 6.18 -1.51 12.98
C ASN A 145 5.42 -0.71 11.92
N ASN A 146 4.81 -1.37 10.93
CA ASN A 146 3.97 -0.71 9.94
C ASN A 146 2.70 -0.10 10.57
N PHE A 147 2.08 -0.80 11.49
CA PHE A 147 0.89 -0.32 12.20
C PHE A 147 1.21 0.87 13.11
N CYS A 148 2.29 0.80 13.89
CA CYS A 148 2.69 1.80 14.87
C CYS A 148 3.30 3.08 14.26
N ARG A 149 3.67 3.07 12.99
CA ARG A 149 4.01 4.30 12.26
C ARG A 149 2.84 5.29 12.19
N LEU A 150 1.62 4.78 12.21
CA LEU A 150 0.40 5.56 12.04
C LEU A 150 -0.46 5.60 13.31
N ASN A 151 -0.14 4.78 14.31
CA ASN A 151 -0.89 4.63 15.54
C ASN A 151 0.02 4.70 16.76
N ARG A 152 -0.48 5.30 17.83
CA ARG A 152 0.26 5.43 19.10
C ARG A 152 -0.50 4.71 20.21
N LEU A 153 -0.32 3.40 20.27
CA LEU A 153 -0.87 2.56 21.34
C LEU A 153 0.24 2.14 22.31
N PRO A 154 -0.05 1.91 23.60
CA PRO A 154 0.92 1.39 24.55
C PRO A 154 1.58 0.09 24.10
N ALA A 155 0.83 -0.75 23.37
CA ALA A 155 1.33 -2.01 22.81
C ALA A 155 2.45 -1.82 21.77
N CYS A 156 2.62 -0.63 21.19
CA CYS A 156 3.70 -0.32 20.25
C CYS A 156 5.10 -0.43 20.88
N GLU A 157 5.22 -0.28 22.19
CA GLU A 157 6.47 -0.44 22.94
C GLU A 157 6.86 -1.90 23.17
N LYS A 158 5.96 -2.86 22.91
CA LYS A 158 6.26 -4.28 23.07
C LYS A 158 7.08 -4.80 21.90
N SER A 159 8.04 -5.68 22.18
CA SER A 159 8.73 -6.44 21.14
C SER A 159 7.90 -7.68 20.77
N LEU A 160 7.79 -7.94 19.48
CA LEU A 160 7.16 -9.15 18.94
C LEU A 160 8.20 -10.01 18.20
N SER A 161 7.81 -11.20 17.78
CA SER A 161 8.67 -12.11 17.04
C SER A 161 9.16 -11.48 15.73
N LYS A 162 10.47 -11.56 15.51
CA LYS A 162 11.14 -11.04 14.29
C LYS A 162 11.25 -12.07 13.18
N ASN A 163 10.97 -13.32 13.49
CA ASN A 163 11.01 -14.44 12.53
C ASN A 163 9.59 -14.75 12.05
N LEU A 164 9.50 -15.29 10.84
CA LEU A 164 8.26 -15.88 10.33
C LEU A 164 7.92 -17.15 11.13
N ILE A 165 6.64 -17.34 11.41
CA ILE A 165 6.09 -18.50 12.14
C ILE A 165 5.59 -19.54 11.15
#